data_0d6f57eb55ae82c56b0a1d1e40f36b41
#
_entry.id   0d6f57eb55ae82c56b0a1d1e40f36b41
#
_cell.length_a   1.000
_cell.length_b   1.000
_cell.length_c   1.000
_cell.angle_alpha   90.00
_cell.angle_beta   90.00
_cell.angle_gamma   90.00
#
_symmetry.space_group_name_H-M   'P 1'
#
loop_
_entity.id
_entity.type
_entity.pdbx_description
1 polymer ?
#
loop_
_entity_poly.entity_id
_entity_poly.type
_entity_poly.pdbx_seq_one_letter_code
_entity_poly.pdbx_strand_id
1 'polypeptide(L)'
;MKCYKCKREVPDNSKFCPKCNSPQEFTRELIDRAMDNDQRAITQLYDMTKDNVYYTIKTMISDEDMAQDLTQDTFLKALKHLEQLNEPAAFRGWIKKIARNMAIDILRKRKVISFSQMVSADSDEMIEFEDDRAENLPEVVIDRKETTRLIGEILGTLSPEQRVVTELFYYENLSVKEIAEELGVSENTVKSRLKYA
;
A
#
# COMPACT_ATOMS: atom_id res chain seq x y z
N MET A 1 12.55 -6.32 -10.00
CA MET A 1 12.30 -4.96 -9.47
C MET A 1 13.11 -3.89 -10.21
N LYS A 2 12.74 -2.61 -10.08
CA LYS A 2 13.57 -1.53 -10.65
C LYS A 2 14.55 -0.99 -9.61
N CYS A 3 15.78 -0.73 -10.02
CA CYS A 3 16.77 -0.07 -9.16
C CYS A 3 16.30 1.33 -8.76
N TYR A 4 16.32 1.66 -7.47
CA TYR A 4 15.88 2.96 -6.98
C TYR A 4 16.72 4.12 -7.55
N LYS A 5 18.03 3.91 -7.81
CA LYS A 5 18.95 4.93 -8.28
C LYS A 5 18.97 5.12 -9.79
N CYS A 6 19.15 4.05 -10.57
CA CYS A 6 19.29 4.16 -12.04
C CYS A 6 18.05 3.74 -12.83
N LYS A 7 16.95 3.37 -12.13
CA LYS A 7 15.64 2.98 -12.67
C LYS A 7 15.65 1.78 -13.65
N ARG A 8 16.78 1.10 -13.81
CA ARG A 8 16.88 -0.12 -14.64
C ARG A 8 16.32 -1.34 -13.92
N GLU A 9 15.89 -2.30 -14.69
CA GLU A 9 15.43 -3.57 -14.15
C GLU A 9 16.59 -4.33 -13.50
N VAL A 10 16.29 -4.88 -12.32
CA VAL A 10 17.23 -5.63 -11.48
C VAL A 10 16.49 -6.90 -11.04
N PRO A 11 17.14 -8.08 -11.00
CA PRO A 11 16.53 -9.28 -10.44
C PRO A 11 15.97 -9.03 -9.04
N ASP A 12 14.83 -9.65 -8.73
CA ASP A 12 14.06 -9.30 -7.52
C ASP A 12 14.83 -9.51 -6.21
N ASN A 13 15.77 -10.44 -6.16
CA ASN A 13 16.58 -10.72 -4.96
C ASN A 13 18.00 -10.15 -5.02
N SER A 14 18.24 -9.16 -5.88
CA SER A 14 19.59 -8.58 -5.99
C SER A 14 19.92 -7.67 -4.82
N LYS A 15 21.00 -7.96 -4.12
CA LYS A 15 21.56 -7.11 -3.05
C LYS A 15 22.08 -5.78 -3.59
N PHE A 16 22.61 -5.80 -4.81
CA PHE A 16 23.16 -4.62 -5.49
C PHE A 16 22.68 -4.55 -6.91
N CYS A 17 22.51 -3.34 -7.42
CA CYS A 17 22.21 -3.12 -8.83
C CYS A 17 23.44 -3.46 -9.68
N PRO A 18 23.35 -4.38 -10.67
CA PRO A 18 24.52 -4.75 -11.50
C PRO A 18 25.04 -3.60 -12.37
N LYS A 19 24.25 -2.53 -12.54
CA LYS A 19 24.60 -1.42 -13.43
C LYS A 19 25.23 -0.23 -12.69
N CYS A 20 24.70 0.18 -11.53
CA CYS A 20 25.20 1.34 -10.78
C CYS A 20 25.75 0.96 -9.40
N ASN A 21 25.81 -0.33 -9.09
CA ASN A 21 26.30 -0.90 -7.85
C ASN A 21 25.64 -0.31 -6.56
N SER A 22 24.45 0.32 -6.69
CA SER A 22 23.74 0.79 -5.52
C SER A 22 23.09 -0.37 -4.76
N PRO A 23 23.14 -0.38 -3.42
CA PRO A 23 22.48 -1.43 -2.63
C PRO A 23 20.98 -1.41 -2.85
N GLN A 24 20.34 -2.58 -2.82
CA GLN A 24 18.91 -2.75 -3.00
C GLN A 24 18.26 -3.34 -1.75
N GLU A 25 19.05 -3.58 -0.71
CA GLU A 25 18.60 -4.12 0.57
C GLU A 25 18.59 -3.05 1.67
N PHE A 26 17.68 -3.23 2.62
CA PHE A 26 17.68 -2.46 3.86
C PHE A 26 18.57 -3.19 4.87
N THR A 27 19.68 -2.58 5.24
CA THR A 27 20.62 -3.15 6.22
C THR A 27 20.40 -2.52 7.59
N ARG A 28 20.80 -3.23 8.66
CA ARG A 28 20.77 -2.68 10.01
C ARG A 28 21.58 -1.39 10.09
N GLU A 29 22.78 -1.37 9.51
CA GLU A 29 23.63 -0.18 9.47
C GLU A 29 22.93 1.03 8.83
N LEU A 30 22.18 0.82 7.74
CA LEU A 30 21.42 1.91 7.09
C LEU A 30 20.32 2.46 7.99
N ILE A 31 19.62 1.57 8.70
CA ILE A 31 18.55 1.95 9.64
C ILE A 31 19.15 2.70 10.83
N ASP A 32 20.22 2.18 11.45
CA ASP A 32 20.87 2.79 12.60
C ASP A 32 21.40 4.20 12.26
N ARG A 33 22.05 4.36 11.12
CA ARG A 33 22.50 5.68 10.64
C ARG A 33 21.34 6.65 10.42
N ALA A 34 20.20 6.16 9.92
CA ALA A 34 19.01 7.01 9.76
C ALA A 34 18.44 7.42 11.12
N MET A 35 18.48 6.53 12.13
CA MET A 35 18.09 6.86 13.51
C MET A 35 19.03 7.92 14.12
N ASP A 36 20.30 7.89 13.77
CA ASP A 36 21.30 8.91 14.15
C ASP A 36 21.20 10.23 13.35
N ASN A 37 20.11 10.42 12.60
CA ASN A 37 19.87 11.59 11.75
C ASN A 37 20.91 11.79 10.61
N ASP A 38 21.59 10.74 10.14
CA ASP A 38 22.42 10.83 8.95
C ASP A 38 21.56 11.11 7.71
N GLN A 39 21.66 12.33 7.19
CA GLN A 39 20.87 12.80 6.04
C GLN A 39 21.06 11.94 4.79
N ARG A 40 22.24 11.34 4.60
CA ARG A 40 22.51 10.44 3.47
C ARG A 40 21.75 9.12 3.61
N ALA A 41 21.71 8.57 4.83
CA ALA A 41 20.96 7.36 5.12
C ALA A 41 19.44 7.59 4.96
N ILE A 42 18.93 8.71 5.48
CA ILE A 42 17.52 9.12 5.34
C ILE A 42 17.14 9.28 3.86
N THR A 43 17.97 10.01 3.09
CA THR A 43 17.74 10.19 1.64
C THR A 43 17.74 8.85 0.90
N GLN A 44 18.63 7.94 1.29
CA GLN A 44 18.69 6.61 0.68
C GLN A 44 17.43 5.81 0.97
N LEU A 45 16.93 5.77 2.21
CA LEU A 45 15.68 5.11 2.58
C LEU A 45 14.49 5.70 1.80
N TYR A 46 14.43 7.03 1.70
CA TYR A 46 13.42 7.73 0.93
C TYR A 46 13.44 7.31 -0.54
N ASP A 47 14.58 7.40 -1.21
CA ASP A 47 14.73 7.08 -2.63
C ASP A 47 14.45 5.60 -2.95
N MET A 48 14.71 4.68 -2.00
CA MET A 48 14.42 3.26 -2.16
C MET A 48 12.92 2.92 -2.08
N THR A 49 12.12 3.78 -1.44
CA THR A 49 10.74 3.44 -1.10
C THR A 49 9.68 4.45 -1.53
N LYS A 50 10.04 5.69 -1.87
CA LYS A 50 9.09 6.77 -2.21
C LYS A 50 8.07 6.38 -3.28
N ASP A 51 8.53 5.74 -4.36
CA ASP A 51 7.64 5.33 -5.44
C ASP A 51 6.59 4.30 -4.94
N ASN A 52 7.03 3.34 -4.11
CA ASN A 52 6.12 2.34 -3.55
C ASN A 52 5.11 2.95 -2.56
N VAL A 53 5.57 3.88 -1.72
CA VAL A 53 4.71 4.60 -0.76
C VAL A 53 3.69 5.46 -1.51
N TYR A 54 4.15 6.24 -2.49
CA TYR A 54 3.29 7.08 -3.31
C TYR A 54 2.21 6.25 -4.02
N TYR A 55 2.58 5.14 -4.69
CA TYR A 55 1.60 4.31 -5.37
C TYR A 55 0.61 3.65 -4.41
N THR A 56 1.05 3.21 -3.22
CA THR A 56 0.14 2.70 -2.18
C THR A 56 -0.90 3.76 -1.76
N ILE A 57 -0.50 5.01 -1.63
CA ILE A 57 -1.41 6.11 -1.29
C ILE A 57 -2.30 6.46 -2.48
N LYS A 58 -1.74 6.52 -3.69
CA LYS A 58 -2.45 6.92 -4.92
C LYS A 58 -3.57 5.96 -5.31
N THR A 59 -3.44 4.66 -4.99
CA THR A 59 -4.53 3.69 -5.18
C THR A 59 -5.74 3.97 -4.28
N MET A 60 -5.52 4.60 -3.13
CA MET A 60 -6.56 4.92 -2.14
C MET A 60 -7.08 6.35 -2.25
N ILE A 61 -6.20 7.30 -2.60
CA ILE A 61 -6.48 8.73 -2.70
C ILE A 61 -6.27 9.19 -4.14
N SER A 62 -7.36 9.55 -4.82
CA SER A 62 -7.32 9.94 -6.24
C SER A 62 -6.66 11.31 -6.47
N ASP A 63 -6.68 12.19 -5.47
CA ASP A 63 -6.06 13.51 -5.49
C ASP A 63 -4.54 13.38 -5.47
N GLU A 64 -3.88 13.96 -6.47
CA GLU A 64 -2.43 13.81 -6.67
C GLU A 64 -1.62 14.62 -5.68
N ASP A 65 -2.02 15.86 -5.44
CA ASP A 65 -1.33 16.77 -4.52
C ASP A 65 -1.41 16.20 -3.09
N MET A 66 -2.59 15.76 -2.69
CA MET A 66 -2.78 15.09 -1.40
C MET A 66 -1.97 13.78 -1.29
N ALA A 67 -1.86 13.00 -2.36
CA ALA A 67 -1.07 11.77 -2.35
C ALA A 67 0.43 12.08 -2.18
N GLN A 68 0.92 13.16 -2.77
CA GLN A 68 2.30 13.62 -2.62
C GLN A 68 2.57 14.12 -1.18
N ASP A 69 1.70 14.95 -0.64
CA ASP A 69 1.81 15.46 0.74
C ASP A 69 1.81 14.31 1.73
N LEU A 70 0.86 13.37 1.58
CA LEU A 70 0.75 12.21 2.45
C LEU A 70 1.96 11.28 2.35
N THR A 71 2.61 11.23 1.18
CA THR A 71 3.87 10.49 1.01
C THR A 71 4.96 11.10 1.87
N GLN A 72 5.11 12.42 1.87
CA GLN A 72 6.09 13.12 2.72
C GLN A 72 5.79 12.90 4.21
N ASP A 73 4.54 13.09 4.62
CA ASP A 73 4.09 12.88 6.00
C ASP A 73 4.33 11.46 6.48
N THR A 74 4.14 10.46 5.59
CA THR A 74 4.45 9.06 5.87
C THR A 74 5.91 8.87 6.23
N PHE A 75 6.82 9.49 5.48
CA PHE A 75 8.26 9.41 5.78
C PHE A 75 8.62 10.10 7.09
N LEU A 76 8.07 11.28 7.35
CA LEU A 76 8.25 11.97 8.64
C LEU A 76 7.79 11.14 9.81
N LYS A 77 6.62 10.48 9.67
CA LYS A 77 6.09 9.57 10.69
C LYS A 77 6.94 8.31 10.83
N ALA A 78 7.39 7.72 9.72
CA ALA A 78 8.26 6.54 9.73
C ALA A 78 9.58 6.84 10.45
N LEU A 79 10.24 7.97 10.17
CA LEU A 79 11.49 8.34 10.84
C LEU A 79 11.32 8.52 12.34
N LYS A 80 10.21 9.10 12.80
CA LYS A 80 9.91 9.27 14.24
C LYS A 80 9.73 7.94 14.99
N HIS A 81 9.36 6.88 14.27
CA HIS A 81 9.07 5.57 14.84
C HIS A 81 10.01 4.48 14.33
N LEU A 82 11.15 4.86 13.75
CA LEU A 82 12.09 3.93 13.12
C LEU A 82 12.68 2.92 14.13
N GLU A 83 12.77 3.31 15.39
CA GLU A 83 13.17 2.45 16.52
C GLU A 83 12.26 1.22 16.73
N GLN A 84 11.00 1.29 16.27
CA GLN A 84 10.03 0.20 16.35
C GLN A 84 10.27 -0.89 15.28
N LEU A 85 11.17 -0.64 14.34
CA LEU A 85 11.49 -1.57 13.28
C LEU A 85 12.46 -2.64 13.78
N ASN A 86 11.95 -3.82 14.08
CA ASN A 86 12.76 -4.93 14.55
C ASN A 86 13.67 -5.51 13.47
N GLU A 87 13.15 -5.66 12.24
CA GLU A 87 13.81 -6.33 11.12
C GLU A 87 14.03 -5.35 9.96
N PRO A 88 15.27 -5.00 9.60
CA PRO A 88 15.55 -4.05 8.51
C PRO A 88 14.92 -4.44 7.18
N ALA A 89 14.90 -5.74 6.86
CA ALA A 89 14.29 -6.25 5.62
C ALA A 89 12.78 -5.95 5.55
N ALA A 90 12.11 -5.81 6.70
CA ALA A 90 10.69 -5.47 6.78
C ALA A 90 10.39 -3.99 6.53
N PHE A 91 11.40 -3.11 6.42
CA PHE A 91 11.21 -1.65 6.29
C PHE A 91 10.22 -1.26 5.19
N ARG A 92 10.31 -1.91 4.01
CA ARG A 92 9.42 -1.61 2.88
C ARG A 92 7.95 -1.92 3.19
N GLY A 93 7.66 -3.07 3.79
CA GLY A 93 6.32 -3.44 4.21
C GLY A 93 5.81 -2.56 5.36
N TRP A 94 6.69 -2.29 6.32
CA TRP A 94 6.37 -1.47 7.48
C TRP A 94 6.00 -0.03 7.11
N ILE A 95 6.79 0.64 6.25
CA ILE A 95 6.46 2.01 5.80
C ILE A 95 5.20 2.06 4.95
N LYS A 96 4.93 1.04 4.12
CA LYS A 96 3.67 0.90 3.38
C LYS A 96 2.47 0.79 4.33
N LYS A 97 2.60 0.05 5.44
CA LYS A 97 1.56 -0.04 6.46
C LYS A 97 1.27 1.33 7.10
N ILE A 98 2.30 2.13 7.40
CA ILE A 98 2.13 3.50 7.89
C ILE A 98 1.38 4.35 6.85
N ALA A 99 1.79 4.30 5.58
CA ALA A 99 1.17 5.04 4.48
C ALA A 99 -0.33 4.71 4.35
N ARG A 100 -0.66 3.43 4.35
CA ARG A 100 -2.02 2.94 4.27
C ARG A 100 -2.88 3.42 5.43
N ASN A 101 -2.40 3.29 6.65
CA ASN A 101 -3.14 3.73 7.84
C ASN A 101 -3.42 5.25 7.78
N MET A 102 -2.46 6.05 7.33
CA MET A 102 -2.65 7.49 7.16
C MET A 102 -3.69 7.81 6.07
N ALA A 103 -3.68 7.07 4.96
CA ALA A 103 -4.67 7.22 3.91
C ALA A 103 -6.09 6.84 4.40
N ILE A 104 -6.22 5.73 5.14
CA ILE A 104 -7.49 5.31 5.76
C ILE A 104 -8.01 6.37 6.72
N ASP A 105 -7.16 6.97 7.55
CA ASP A 105 -7.56 8.02 8.49
C ASP A 105 -8.12 9.25 7.77
N ILE A 106 -7.54 9.63 6.63
CA ILE A 106 -8.06 10.73 5.80
C ILE A 106 -9.44 10.36 5.22
N LEU A 107 -9.58 9.15 4.68
CA LEU A 107 -10.85 8.68 4.12
C LEU A 107 -11.95 8.63 5.19
N ARG A 108 -11.62 8.18 6.41
CA ARG A 108 -12.55 8.19 7.55
C ARG A 108 -12.97 9.59 7.92
N LYS A 109 -12.05 10.54 8.04
CA LYS A 109 -12.37 11.95 8.35
C LYS A 109 -13.28 12.57 7.29
N ARG A 110 -13.02 12.32 6.00
CA ARG A 110 -13.88 12.78 4.90
C ARG A 110 -15.30 12.18 4.99
N LYS A 111 -15.41 10.90 5.36
CA LYS A 111 -16.70 10.22 5.52
C LYS A 111 -17.52 10.79 6.68
N VAL A 112 -16.90 11.11 7.81
CA VAL A 112 -17.57 11.76 8.96
C VAL A 112 -18.16 13.12 8.55
N ILE A 113 -17.46 13.88 7.70
CA ILE A 113 -17.97 15.17 7.19
C ILE A 113 -19.12 14.93 6.20
N SER A 114 -19.09 13.86 5.39
CA SER A 114 -20.16 13.51 4.44
C SER A 114 -21.36 12.83 5.11
N PHE A 115 -21.15 12.09 6.21
CA PHE A 115 -22.21 11.36 6.91
C PHE A 115 -23.19 12.24 7.69
N SER A 116 -22.78 13.48 8.00
CA SER A 116 -23.72 14.46 8.57
C SER A 116 -24.83 14.90 7.59
N GLN A 117 -24.78 14.46 6.33
CA GLN A 117 -25.76 14.81 5.28
C GLN A 117 -26.54 13.62 4.70
N MET A 118 -26.25 12.36 5.04
CA MET A 118 -26.96 11.20 4.49
C MET A 118 -27.15 10.08 5.53
N VAL A 119 -28.32 10.09 6.15
CA VAL A 119 -28.89 8.91 6.81
C VAL A 119 -29.78 8.22 5.80
N SER A 120 -29.42 7.01 5.34
CA SER A 120 -30.40 5.96 5.00
C SER A 120 -29.79 4.64 4.53
N ALA A 121 -30.37 3.60 5.10
CA ALA A 121 -30.58 2.24 4.60
C ALA A 121 -29.42 1.25 4.67
N ASP A 122 -29.39 0.55 5.80
CA ASP A 122 -28.92 -0.83 5.93
C ASP A 122 -29.96 -1.78 5.28
N SER A 123 -29.48 -2.62 4.37
CA SER A 123 -30.16 -3.85 4.00
C SER A 123 -29.20 -5.01 4.21
N ASP A 124 -29.47 -5.75 5.29
CA ASP A 124 -28.78 -6.98 5.69
C ASP A 124 -29.20 -8.13 4.74
N GLU A 125 -28.35 -8.48 3.79
CA GLU A 125 -28.41 -9.79 3.14
C GLU A 125 -27.11 -10.53 3.39
N MET A 126 -27.20 -11.61 4.17
CA MET A 126 -26.09 -12.52 4.45
C MET A 126 -25.69 -13.27 3.18
N ILE A 127 -24.44 -13.09 2.75
CA ILE A 127 -23.84 -13.84 1.67
C ILE A 127 -22.58 -14.52 2.20
N GLU A 128 -22.57 -15.84 2.17
CA GLU A 128 -21.39 -16.65 2.44
C GLU A 128 -20.42 -16.52 1.25
N PHE A 129 -19.23 -16.02 1.53
CA PHE A 129 -18.08 -16.14 0.64
C PHE A 129 -17.30 -17.38 1.04
N GLU A 130 -17.29 -18.41 0.21
CA GLU A 130 -16.30 -19.46 0.28
C GLU A 130 -14.93 -18.87 -0.11
N ASP A 131 -13.93 -19.14 0.72
CA ASP A 131 -12.52 -18.72 0.51
C ASP A 131 -11.89 -19.69 -0.51
N ASP A 132 -12.33 -19.59 -1.77
CA ASP A 132 -11.83 -20.41 -2.87
C ASP A 132 -10.59 -19.76 -3.47
N ARG A 133 -9.46 -19.92 -2.79
CA ARG A 133 -8.14 -19.58 -3.34
C ARG A 133 -7.80 -20.62 -4.39
N ALA A 134 -8.25 -20.38 -5.62
CA ALA A 134 -7.88 -21.19 -6.76
C ALA A 134 -6.36 -21.08 -7.02
N GLU A 135 -5.63 -22.07 -6.54
CA GLU A 135 -4.35 -22.45 -7.12
C GLU A 135 -4.62 -22.88 -8.58
N ASN A 136 -4.08 -22.14 -9.50
CA ASN A 136 -3.91 -22.38 -10.94
C ASN A 136 -4.53 -21.28 -11.82
N LEU A 137 -3.80 -20.18 -11.97
CA LEU A 137 -3.92 -19.36 -13.17
C LEU A 137 -2.89 -19.83 -14.19
N PRO A 138 -3.27 -20.10 -15.47
CA PRO A 138 -2.33 -20.44 -16.50
C PRO A 138 -1.35 -19.28 -16.72
N GLU A 139 -0.08 -19.63 -16.97
CA GLU A 139 1.00 -18.70 -17.30
C GLU A 139 0.70 -18.04 -18.65
N VAL A 140 -0.10 -16.99 -18.64
CA VAL A 140 -0.28 -16.11 -19.79
C VAL A 140 0.81 -15.06 -19.71
N VAL A 141 1.70 -15.02 -20.69
CA VAL A 141 2.68 -13.95 -20.87
C VAL A 141 1.93 -12.68 -21.27
N ILE A 142 1.43 -11.97 -20.26
CA ILE A 142 0.73 -10.68 -20.45
C ILE A 142 1.79 -9.57 -20.35
N ASP A 143 1.76 -8.62 -21.30
CA ASP A 143 2.61 -7.43 -21.21
C ASP A 143 2.31 -6.68 -19.90
N ARG A 144 3.28 -6.73 -18.97
CA ARG A 144 3.15 -6.16 -17.62
C ARG A 144 2.70 -4.69 -17.63
N LYS A 145 3.04 -3.93 -18.67
CA LYS A 145 2.64 -2.53 -18.77
C LYS A 145 1.16 -2.37 -19.08
N GLU A 146 0.64 -3.18 -19.99
CA GLU A 146 -0.77 -3.13 -20.39
C GLU A 146 -1.66 -3.65 -19.25
N THR A 147 -1.25 -4.72 -18.60
CA THR A 147 -1.93 -5.23 -17.38
C THR A 147 -1.98 -4.18 -16.27
N THR A 148 -0.87 -3.51 -15.99
CA THR A 148 -0.84 -2.45 -14.96
C THR A 148 -1.76 -1.29 -15.32
N ARG A 149 -1.84 -0.91 -16.60
CA ARG A 149 -2.75 0.13 -17.08
C ARG A 149 -4.22 -0.27 -16.91
N LEU A 150 -4.56 -1.48 -17.36
CA LEU A 150 -5.93 -2.01 -17.26
C LEU A 150 -6.38 -2.15 -15.80
N ILE A 151 -5.53 -2.68 -14.92
CA ILE A 151 -5.80 -2.75 -13.48
C ILE A 151 -6.03 -1.35 -12.91
N GLY A 152 -5.20 -0.37 -13.29
CA GLY A 152 -5.37 1.02 -12.86
C GLY A 152 -6.69 1.63 -13.32
N GLU A 153 -7.13 1.35 -14.54
CA GLU A 153 -8.41 1.81 -15.09
C GLU A 153 -9.60 1.16 -14.35
N ILE A 154 -9.53 -0.16 -14.12
CA ILE A 154 -10.57 -0.89 -13.37
C ILE A 154 -10.67 -0.38 -11.93
N LEU A 155 -9.53 -0.29 -11.23
CA LEU A 155 -9.50 0.27 -9.88
C LEU A 155 -10.00 1.72 -9.84
N GLY A 156 -9.82 2.46 -10.93
CA GLY A 156 -10.32 3.83 -11.08
C GLY A 156 -11.85 3.94 -11.09
N THR A 157 -12.57 2.88 -11.51
CA THR A 157 -14.04 2.84 -11.51
C THR A 157 -14.66 2.54 -10.15
N LEU A 158 -13.87 1.95 -9.23
CA LEU A 158 -14.33 1.60 -7.91
C LEU A 158 -14.47 2.82 -6.99
N SER A 159 -15.45 2.77 -6.08
CA SER A 159 -15.48 3.75 -4.98
C SER A 159 -14.20 3.67 -4.14
N PRO A 160 -13.81 4.75 -3.45
CA PRO A 160 -12.61 4.73 -2.60
C PRO A 160 -12.62 3.58 -1.58
N GLU A 161 -13.78 3.27 -1.01
CA GLU A 161 -13.95 2.21 -0.02
C GLU A 161 -13.81 0.81 -0.63
N GLN A 162 -14.37 0.59 -1.83
CA GLN A 162 -14.21 -0.67 -2.55
C GLN A 162 -12.75 -0.87 -2.96
N ARG A 163 -12.11 0.17 -3.47
CA ARG A 163 -10.70 0.13 -3.89
C ARG A 163 -9.78 -0.26 -2.73
N VAL A 164 -9.96 0.36 -1.55
CA VAL A 164 -9.18 0.03 -0.34
C VAL A 164 -9.34 -1.43 0.05
N VAL A 165 -10.58 -1.93 0.09
CA VAL A 165 -10.84 -3.33 0.46
C VAL A 165 -10.25 -4.30 -0.58
N THR A 166 -10.39 -3.99 -1.87
CA THR A 166 -9.82 -4.79 -2.96
C THR A 166 -8.28 -4.84 -2.86
N GLU A 167 -7.64 -3.71 -2.60
CA GLU A 167 -6.18 -3.66 -2.42
C GLU A 167 -5.73 -4.50 -1.23
N LEU A 168 -6.38 -4.36 -0.08
CA LEU A 168 -6.05 -5.12 1.12
C LEU A 168 -6.21 -6.63 0.91
N PHE A 169 -7.24 -7.03 0.19
CA PHE A 169 -7.54 -8.44 -0.05
C PHE A 169 -6.60 -9.08 -1.08
N TYR A 170 -6.45 -8.46 -2.27
CA TYR A 170 -5.71 -9.06 -3.39
C TYR A 170 -4.21 -8.75 -3.40
N TYR A 171 -3.77 -7.58 -2.90
CA TYR A 171 -2.35 -7.22 -2.92
C TYR A 171 -1.64 -7.48 -1.61
N GLU A 172 -2.31 -7.27 -0.48
CA GLU A 172 -1.70 -7.49 0.83
C GLU A 172 -2.07 -8.87 1.41
N ASN A 173 -2.91 -9.65 0.71
CA ASN A 173 -3.38 -10.98 1.12
C ASN A 173 -4.00 -11.02 2.52
N LEU A 174 -4.66 -9.94 2.94
CA LEU A 174 -5.35 -9.91 4.22
C LEU A 174 -6.68 -10.64 4.12
N SER A 175 -7.02 -11.39 5.18
CA SER A 175 -8.33 -12.00 5.31
C SER A 175 -9.42 -10.94 5.54
N VAL A 176 -10.67 -11.30 5.26
CA VAL A 176 -11.83 -10.42 5.52
C VAL A 176 -11.86 -9.94 6.97
N LYS A 177 -11.50 -10.80 7.92
CA LYS A 177 -11.44 -10.47 9.34
C LYS A 177 -10.38 -9.42 9.64
N GLU A 178 -9.15 -9.62 9.14
CA GLU A 178 -8.06 -8.66 9.32
C GLU A 178 -8.39 -7.30 8.69
N ILE A 179 -9.01 -7.31 7.50
CA ILE A 179 -9.46 -6.09 6.83
C ILE A 179 -10.54 -5.38 7.68
N ALA A 180 -11.48 -6.13 8.24
CA ALA A 180 -12.54 -5.58 9.10
C ALA A 180 -11.95 -4.92 10.34
N GLU A 181 -11.00 -5.57 11.01
CA GLU A 181 -10.28 -5.04 12.17
C GLU A 181 -9.47 -3.79 11.79
N GLU A 182 -8.72 -3.81 10.69
CA GLU A 182 -7.88 -2.71 10.25
C GLU A 182 -8.72 -1.49 9.83
N LEU A 183 -9.84 -1.70 9.14
CA LEU A 183 -10.73 -0.62 8.71
C LEU A 183 -11.73 -0.18 9.79
N GLY A 184 -11.90 -0.95 10.87
CA GLY A 184 -12.88 -0.71 11.92
C GLY A 184 -14.32 -0.77 11.41
N VAL A 185 -14.61 -1.74 10.54
CA VAL A 185 -15.93 -2.03 9.97
C VAL A 185 -16.31 -3.48 10.24
N SER A 186 -17.57 -3.87 9.98
CA SER A 186 -17.98 -5.27 10.11
C SER A 186 -17.42 -6.12 8.96
N GLU A 187 -17.22 -7.42 9.20
CA GLU A 187 -16.84 -8.37 8.13
C GLU A 187 -17.86 -8.37 6.99
N ASN A 188 -19.15 -8.21 7.30
CA ASN A 188 -20.19 -8.11 6.30
C ASN A 188 -20.02 -6.89 5.40
N THR A 189 -19.58 -5.76 5.96
CA THR A 189 -19.26 -4.56 5.18
C THR A 189 -18.09 -4.82 4.23
N VAL A 190 -17.05 -5.54 4.68
CA VAL A 190 -15.91 -5.93 3.82
C VAL A 190 -16.37 -6.84 2.69
N LYS A 191 -17.14 -7.89 3.00
CA LYS A 191 -17.71 -8.85 2.02
C LYS A 191 -18.58 -8.13 0.98
N SER A 192 -19.45 -7.24 1.43
CA SER A 192 -20.30 -6.44 0.54
C SER A 192 -19.46 -5.57 -0.41
N ARG A 193 -18.43 -4.88 0.10
CA ARG A 193 -17.56 -4.05 -0.73
C ARG A 193 -16.77 -4.85 -1.75
N LEU A 194 -16.28 -6.06 -1.37
CA LEU A 194 -15.60 -6.97 -2.30
C LEU A 194 -16.54 -7.50 -3.39
N LYS A 195 -17.80 -7.77 -3.05
CA LYS A 195 -18.79 -8.27 -4.01
C LYS A 195 -19.13 -7.28 -5.12
N TYR A 196 -19.16 -5.99 -4.78
CA TYR A 196 -19.54 -4.92 -5.70
C TYR A 196 -18.33 -4.14 -6.25
N ALA A 197 -17.11 -4.63 -6.02
CA ALA A 197 -15.87 -4.17 -6.63
C ALA A 197 -15.56 -4.96 -7.91
#